data_8f00da91c6f8f8d7a48a0c875f072e62
#
_entry.id   8f00da91c6f8f8d7a48a0c875f072e62
#
_cell.length_a   1.000
_cell.length_b   1.000
_cell.length_c   1.000
_cell.angle_alpha   90.00
_cell.angle_beta   90.00
_cell.angle_gamma   90.00
#
_symmetry.space_group_name_H-M   'P 1'
#
loop_
_entity.id
_entity.type
_entity.pdbx_description
1 polymer ?
#
loop_
_entity_poly.entity_id
_entity_poly.type
_entity_poly.pdbx_seq_one_letter_code
_entity_poly.pdbx_strand_id
1 'polypeptide(L)'
;MDRLKQDARAKDRRGPTAGSARRSASSGSGDAEADSPRVGQYRPARKPAQRVGEDRYRPGSRRTSAEPLAAAWKPKDGGSEKRPAPKKKQSPFGRFVKTYGWRVYALPILAVITVLVAVNTATSSPEAGTAGSSGEVASGDTSSGAIDGGGGIPENPAQPVNLNVPTADLPAGGNFTQTGKGTWHVVPGSSDVVGKAGKLYTYTVEVEDGIDPASYAGDDSFGTAVQGILSDPRSWTWNGEIRLQRVDSSYPNPSFRVSLTTPDTTHRPDACGFQIKFEASCYRRSMGRVLINLSRWVRGAKVYMSDMTGYRQYAINHEVGHALGNNHVGCPGNDQPAPVMMQQSFGVADDYVAMLNNIPGGDKGKVAADHRVCKPNAWPNPTPPGQ
;
A
#
# COMPACT_ATOMS: atom_id res chain seq x y z
N MET A 1 -10.52 67.83 -19.38
CA MET A 1 -10.64 68.11 -20.81
C MET A 1 -10.89 66.80 -21.48
N ASP A 2 -12.03 66.55 -21.67
CA ASP A 2 -12.97 66.47 -22.84
C ASP A 2 -12.96 65.08 -23.43
N ARG A 3 -14.04 64.34 -23.23
CA ARG A 3 -15.28 64.28 -24.08
C ARG A 3 -14.98 63.59 -25.40
N LEU A 4 -15.74 62.66 -25.95
CA LEU A 4 -17.17 62.32 -26.06
C LEU A 4 -17.23 61.02 -26.86
N LYS A 5 -18.05 60.03 -26.51
CA LYS A 5 -19.45 59.80 -27.01
C LYS A 5 -19.57 59.20 -28.41
N GLN A 6 -20.33 58.11 -28.43
CA GLN A 6 -21.49 57.78 -29.29
C GLN A 6 -21.12 57.22 -30.68
N ASP A 7 -21.83 56.31 -31.32
CA ASP A 7 -23.19 55.81 -31.19
C ASP A 7 -23.36 54.48 -31.99
N ALA A 8 -24.34 53.77 -31.57
CA ALA A 8 -25.17 52.77 -32.13
C ALA A 8 -25.41 52.77 -33.66
N ARG A 9 -25.67 51.61 -34.24
CA ARG A 9 -26.94 51.30 -34.96
C ARG A 9 -27.04 49.84 -35.41
N ALA A 10 -28.17 49.29 -35.02
CA ALA A 10 -28.78 48.07 -35.51
C ALA A 10 -29.17 48.16 -37.00
N LYS A 11 -29.26 47.05 -37.69
CA LYS A 11 -30.21 46.76 -38.78
C LYS A 11 -30.40 45.25 -38.94
N ASP A 12 -31.48 44.85 -38.51
CA ASP A 12 -32.63 44.06 -38.92
C ASP A 12 -32.72 43.68 -40.42
N ARG A 13 -33.06 42.41 -40.69
CA ARG A 13 -33.84 41.86 -41.84
C ARG A 13 -33.96 40.35 -41.65
N ARG A 14 -35.06 39.88 -41.11
CA ARG A 14 -36.33 39.34 -41.67
C ARG A 14 -36.13 38.25 -42.73
N GLY A 15 -36.78 37.15 -42.47
CA GLY A 15 -37.03 35.85 -43.07
C GLY A 15 -37.72 35.83 -44.43
N PRO A 16 -38.31 34.73 -44.92
CA PRO A 16 -39.61 34.18 -44.52
C PRO A 16 -39.70 32.62 -44.49
N THR A 17 -40.48 32.04 -43.64
CA THR A 17 -41.85 31.46 -43.65
C THR A 17 -42.24 30.52 -44.80
N ALA A 18 -42.94 29.46 -44.36
CA ALA A 18 -43.97 28.61 -44.97
C ALA A 18 -43.48 27.21 -45.39
N GLY A 19 -44.15 26.09 -45.08
CA GLY A 19 -45.55 25.93 -44.73
C GLY A 19 -45.86 24.48 -44.36
N SER A 20 -46.73 24.36 -43.50
CA SER A 20 -47.79 23.45 -43.18
C SER A 20 -48.24 22.45 -44.23
N ALA A 21 -48.47 21.19 -43.78
CA ALA A 21 -49.69 20.44 -44.16
C ALA A 21 -49.92 19.26 -43.18
N ARG A 22 -50.95 19.42 -42.40
CA ARG A 22 -51.75 18.37 -41.77
C ARG A 22 -52.45 17.53 -42.81
N ARG A 23 -52.59 16.22 -42.60
CA ARG A 23 -53.90 15.55 -42.77
C ARG A 23 -54.03 14.33 -41.88
N SER A 24 -55.12 14.37 -41.19
CA SER A 24 -55.75 13.37 -40.35
C SER A 24 -56.59 12.37 -41.16
N ALA A 25 -57.03 11.36 -40.40
CA ALA A 25 -58.20 10.49 -40.58
C ALA A 25 -57.93 9.24 -41.43
N SER A 26 -58.46 8.08 -41.15
CA SER A 26 -59.52 7.59 -40.30
C SER A 26 -59.55 6.05 -40.35
N SER A 27 -59.89 5.44 -39.23
CA SER A 27 -60.73 4.25 -39.05
C SER A 27 -60.92 3.28 -40.20
N GLY A 28 -60.69 1.99 -39.91
CA GLY A 28 -61.24 0.84 -40.67
C GLY A 28 -60.91 -0.46 -39.96
N SER A 29 -61.95 -0.96 -39.23
CA SER A 29 -62.04 -2.32 -38.72
C SER A 29 -62.09 -3.33 -39.84
N GLY A 30 -61.43 -4.46 -39.68
CA GLY A 30 -61.57 -5.61 -40.57
C GLY A 30 -60.86 -6.82 -40.06
N ASP A 31 -61.63 -7.72 -39.44
CA ASP A 31 -61.27 -9.05 -39.10
C ASP A 31 -60.86 -9.84 -40.33
N ALA A 32 -59.74 -10.52 -40.28
CA ALA A 32 -59.44 -11.66 -41.14
C ALA A 32 -58.40 -12.54 -40.46
N GLU A 33 -58.93 -13.64 -40.01
CA GLU A 33 -58.22 -14.89 -39.74
C GLU A 33 -57.39 -15.30 -40.95
N ALA A 34 -56.10 -15.70 -40.72
CA ALA A 34 -55.48 -16.83 -41.40
C ALA A 34 -53.97 -16.90 -41.21
N ASP A 35 -53.58 -18.04 -40.76
CA ASP A 35 -52.44 -18.83 -41.18
C ASP A 35 -51.06 -18.44 -40.62
N SER A 36 -50.71 -19.09 -39.54
CA SER A 36 -49.34 -19.20 -39.05
C SER A 36 -48.57 -20.28 -39.79
N PRO A 37 -47.41 -19.97 -40.38
CA PRO A 37 -46.54 -21.01 -40.87
C PRO A 37 -45.83 -21.71 -39.71
N ARG A 38 -45.97 -23.02 -39.63
CA ARG A 38 -45.28 -23.93 -38.71
C ARG A 38 -43.77 -23.76 -38.81
N VAL A 39 -43.12 -23.40 -37.74
CA VAL A 39 -41.69 -23.46 -37.56
C VAL A 39 -41.30 -24.95 -37.60
N GLY A 40 -40.59 -25.37 -38.62
CA GLY A 40 -40.03 -26.68 -38.77
C GLY A 40 -39.02 -26.98 -37.67
N GLN A 41 -39.30 -28.00 -36.89
CA GLN A 41 -38.37 -28.60 -35.95
C GLN A 41 -37.19 -29.20 -36.74
N TYR A 42 -36.01 -28.58 -36.58
CA TYR A 42 -34.76 -29.15 -37.06
C TYR A 42 -34.38 -30.33 -36.17
N ARG A 43 -34.56 -31.56 -36.73
CA ARG A 43 -33.99 -32.78 -36.15
C ARG A 43 -32.55 -32.89 -36.57
N PRO A 44 -31.54 -32.89 -35.69
CA PRO A 44 -30.18 -33.22 -36.05
C PRO A 44 -30.07 -34.70 -36.40
N ALA A 45 -29.49 -34.98 -37.55
CA ALA A 45 -29.18 -36.32 -38.03
C ALA A 45 -28.26 -37.05 -37.05
N ARG A 46 -28.69 -38.21 -36.57
CA ARG A 46 -27.87 -39.14 -35.80
C ARG A 46 -26.72 -39.64 -36.65
N LYS A 47 -25.50 -39.30 -36.29
CA LYS A 47 -24.29 -39.99 -36.76
C LYS A 47 -24.25 -41.39 -36.16
N PRO A 48 -23.82 -42.42 -36.90
CA PRO A 48 -23.74 -43.78 -36.38
C PRO A 48 -22.69 -43.83 -35.28
N ALA A 49 -23.04 -44.49 -34.18
CA ALA A 49 -22.14 -44.75 -33.07
C ALA A 49 -20.97 -45.62 -33.53
N GLN A 50 -19.76 -45.03 -33.59
CA GLN A 50 -18.54 -45.83 -33.58
C GLN A 50 -18.43 -46.49 -32.21
N ARG A 51 -18.46 -47.80 -32.19
CA ARG A 51 -18.09 -48.58 -30.99
C ARG A 51 -16.61 -48.28 -30.68
N VAL A 52 -16.37 -47.51 -29.67
CA VAL A 52 -15.08 -47.41 -29.02
C VAL A 52 -14.91 -48.73 -28.28
N GLY A 53 -13.95 -49.55 -28.69
CA GLY A 53 -13.59 -50.77 -27.99
C GLY A 53 -13.25 -50.45 -26.55
N GLU A 54 -13.83 -51.21 -25.66
CA GLU A 54 -13.43 -51.25 -24.24
C GLU A 54 -12.01 -51.78 -24.16
N ASP A 55 -11.03 -50.88 -24.16
CA ASP A 55 -9.70 -51.18 -23.66
C ASP A 55 -9.82 -51.38 -22.15
N ARG A 56 -9.96 -52.63 -21.74
CA ARG A 56 -9.89 -53.01 -20.34
C ARG A 56 -8.53 -52.58 -19.78
N TYR A 57 -8.55 -51.59 -18.92
CA TYR A 57 -7.42 -51.19 -18.09
C TYR A 57 -6.91 -52.40 -17.31
N ARG A 58 -5.70 -52.90 -17.66
CA ARG A 58 -4.97 -53.89 -16.88
C ARG A 58 -4.09 -53.13 -15.90
N PRO A 59 -4.32 -53.22 -14.58
CA PRO A 59 -3.40 -52.64 -13.59
C PRO A 59 -2.02 -53.32 -13.75
N GLY A 60 -0.97 -52.54 -13.97
CA GLY A 60 0.41 -53.02 -14.00
C GLY A 60 1.16 -52.88 -15.34
N SER A 61 0.51 -52.38 -16.44
CA SER A 61 1.14 -52.34 -17.77
C SER A 61 1.61 -50.97 -18.23
N ARG A 62 1.54 -49.93 -17.40
CA ARG A 62 2.13 -48.61 -17.70
C ARG A 62 3.15 -48.27 -16.65
N ARG A 63 4.41 -48.46 -16.95
CA ARG A 63 5.48 -47.72 -16.28
C ARG A 63 5.29 -46.27 -16.65
N THR A 64 4.84 -45.46 -15.68
CA THR A 64 4.83 -44.03 -15.82
C THR A 64 6.28 -43.56 -15.75
N SER A 65 6.69 -42.64 -16.65
CA SER A 65 7.98 -41.96 -16.68
C SER A 65 8.28 -41.11 -15.44
N ALA A 66 7.56 -41.34 -14.36
CA ALA A 66 7.68 -40.66 -13.07
C ALA A 66 8.16 -41.59 -11.96
N GLU A 67 8.91 -42.64 -12.25
CA GLU A 67 9.69 -43.29 -11.18
C GLU A 67 10.78 -42.33 -10.71
N PRO A 68 10.87 -42.03 -9.41
CA PRO A 68 11.87 -41.09 -8.92
C PRO A 68 13.27 -41.64 -9.22
N LEU A 69 14.14 -40.81 -9.77
CA LEU A 69 15.58 -41.08 -10.02
C LEU A 69 16.37 -41.49 -8.77
N ALA A 70 15.76 -41.55 -7.61
CA ALA A 70 16.35 -41.92 -6.34
C ALA A 70 16.73 -43.41 -6.26
N ALA A 71 16.18 -44.31 -7.09
CA ALA A 71 16.46 -45.76 -7.01
C ALA A 71 17.74 -46.22 -7.73
N ALA A 72 18.39 -45.35 -8.49
CA ALA A 72 19.59 -45.71 -9.28
C ALA A 72 20.94 -45.26 -8.67
N TRP A 73 20.92 -44.53 -7.57
CA TRP A 73 22.16 -44.03 -6.94
C TRP A 73 22.53 -44.88 -5.74
N LYS A 74 23.43 -45.85 -5.93
CA LYS A 74 24.15 -46.51 -4.86
C LYS A 74 25.54 -45.87 -4.73
N PRO A 75 25.88 -45.25 -3.58
CA PRO A 75 27.25 -44.78 -3.37
C PRO A 75 28.20 -45.96 -3.46
N LYS A 76 29.24 -45.87 -4.29
CA LYS A 76 30.38 -46.80 -4.26
C LYS A 76 31.15 -46.55 -2.98
N ASP A 77 31.16 -47.52 -2.09
CA ASP A 77 32.02 -47.51 -0.90
C ASP A 77 33.48 -47.50 -1.34
N GLY A 78 34.02 -46.30 -1.52
CA GLY A 78 35.46 -46.07 -1.65
C GLY A 78 36.00 -45.71 -0.28
N GLY A 79 36.58 -46.67 0.40
CA GLY A 79 37.31 -46.46 1.63
C GLY A 79 38.44 -45.44 1.42
N SER A 80 38.28 -44.29 2.01
CA SER A 80 39.35 -43.34 2.24
C SER A 80 39.40 -43.08 3.75
N GLU A 81 40.41 -43.65 4.37
CA GLU A 81 40.76 -43.36 5.77
C GLU A 81 40.91 -41.84 5.95
N LYS A 82 39.98 -41.26 6.64
CA LYS A 82 40.07 -39.84 7.08
C LYS A 82 41.03 -39.82 8.28
N ARG A 83 42.24 -39.33 8.04
CA ARG A 83 43.13 -38.87 9.12
C ARG A 83 42.34 -37.89 10.02
N PRO A 84 42.38 -38.02 11.33
CA PRO A 84 41.72 -37.09 12.23
C PRO A 84 42.36 -35.72 12.13
N ALA A 85 41.55 -34.71 11.84
CA ALA A 85 41.99 -33.33 11.83
C ALA A 85 42.49 -32.90 13.22
N PRO A 86 43.54 -32.08 13.32
CA PRO A 86 44.08 -31.64 14.61
C PRO A 86 43.02 -30.79 15.34
N LYS A 87 42.68 -31.21 16.57
CA LYS A 87 41.81 -30.48 17.47
C LYS A 87 42.44 -29.12 17.78
N LYS A 88 41.89 -28.03 17.24
CA LYS A 88 42.27 -26.67 17.63
C LYS A 88 42.05 -26.51 19.14
N LYS A 89 43.10 -26.23 19.88
CA LYS A 89 43.04 -25.89 21.30
C LYS A 89 42.18 -24.62 21.44
N GLN A 90 41.02 -24.74 22.04
CA GLN A 90 40.18 -23.58 22.36
C GLN A 90 40.86 -22.74 23.44
N SER A 91 40.93 -21.43 23.23
CA SER A 91 41.46 -20.50 24.22
C SER A 91 40.62 -20.53 25.49
N PRO A 92 41.23 -20.28 26.68
CA PRO A 92 40.48 -20.26 27.94
C PRO A 92 39.30 -19.28 27.92
N PHE A 93 39.41 -18.20 27.17
CA PHE A 93 38.34 -17.20 26.95
C PHE A 93 37.12 -17.79 26.23
N GLY A 94 37.34 -18.62 25.19
CA GLY A 94 36.23 -19.27 24.47
C GLY A 94 35.44 -20.28 25.33
N ARG A 95 36.06 -20.88 26.33
CA ARG A 95 35.38 -21.76 27.32
C ARG A 95 34.51 -20.94 28.26
N PHE A 96 34.99 -19.77 28.70
CA PHE A 96 34.28 -18.89 29.61
C PHE A 96 32.96 -18.32 28.96
N VAL A 97 33.04 -17.87 27.72
CA VAL A 97 31.87 -17.37 26.96
C VAL A 97 30.83 -18.49 26.72
N LYS A 98 31.28 -19.73 26.49
CA LYS A 98 30.39 -20.87 26.28
C LYS A 98 29.65 -21.30 27.55
N THR A 99 30.25 -21.10 28.71
CA THR A 99 29.68 -21.50 30.02
C THR A 99 28.70 -20.41 30.52
N TYR A 100 29.02 -19.15 30.37
CA TYR A 100 28.24 -18.03 30.94
C TYR A 100 27.37 -17.27 29.91
N GLY A 101 27.52 -17.58 28.62
CA GLY A 101 26.71 -17.04 27.55
C GLY A 101 26.74 -15.51 27.47
N TRP A 102 25.59 -14.90 27.17
CA TRP A 102 25.41 -13.44 27.03
C TRP A 102 25.66 -12.65 28.35
N ARG A 103 25.61 -13.32 29.51
CA ARG A 103 25.79 -12.68 30.84
C ARG A 103 27.17 -12.06 31.01
N VAL A 104 28.19 -12.58 30.30
CA VAL A 104 29.56 -12.03 30.31
C VAL A 104 29.61 -10.61 29.76
N TYR A 105 28.69 -10.27 28.88
CA TYR A 105 28.60 -8.93 28.32
C TYR A 105 27.57 -8.05 29.05
N ALA A 106 26.49 -8.65 29.56
CA ALA A 106 25.42 -7.92 30.23
C ALA A 106 25.85 -7.31 31.58
N LEU A 107 26.63 -8.02 32.36
CA LEU A 107 27.04 -7.54 33.69
C LEU A 107 27.95 -6.28 33.65
N PRO A 108 29.01 -6.24 32.81
CA PRO A 108 29.82 -5.01 32.72
C PRO A 108 29.04 -3.82 32.13
N ILE A 109 28.13 -4.06 31.16
CA ILE A 109 27.28 -3.00 30.58
C ILE A 109 26.35 -2.45 31.67
N LEU A 110 25.72 -3.33 32.46
CA LEU A 110 24.83 -2.92 33.54
C LEU A 110 25.59 -2.10 34.60
N ALA A 111 26.80 -2.52 34.95
CA ALA A 111 27.65 -1.80 35.90
C ALA A 111 28.00 -0.38 35.41
N VAL A 112 28.34 -0.22 34.12
CA VAL A 112 28.61 1.09 33.52
C VAL A 112 27.37 1.98 33.53
N ILE A 113 26.21 1.44 33.18
CA ILE A 113 24.96 2.18 33.21
C ILE A 113 24.61 2.64 34.65
N THR A 114 24.80 1.76 35.63
CA THR A 114 24.52 2.09 37.03
C THR A 114 25.43 3.21 37.54
N VAL A 115 26.72 3.19 37.16
CA VAL A 115 27.65 4.28 37.53
C VAL A 115 27.27 5.58 36.85
N LEU A 116 26.89 5.55 35.57
CA LEU A 116 26.46 6.76 34.85
C LEU A 116 25.19 7.36 35.44
N VAL A 117 24.23 6.54 35.84
CA VAL A 117 22.98 7.01 36.49
C VAL A 117 23.32 7.59 37.88
N ALA A 118 24.18 6.96 38.67
CA ALA A 118 24.59 7.46 39.97
C ALA A 118 25.36 8.80 39.88
N VAL A 119 26.22 8.97 38.88
CA VAL A 119 26.92 10.24 38.64
C VAL A 119 25.94 11.34 38.20
N ASN A 120 24.99 11.01 37.31
CA ASN A 120 23.98 11.97 36.88
C ASN A 120 23.05 12.42 38.01
N THR A 121 22.65 11.51 38.91
CA THR A 121 21.86 11.87 40.10
C THR A 121 22.64 12.64 41.17
N ALA A 122 23.96 12.43 41.29
CA ALA A 122 24.80 13.14 42.24
C ALA A 122 25.19 14.55 41.75
N THR A 123 25.11 14.82 40.46
CA THR A 123 25.43 16.14 39.86
C THR A 123 24.19 17.02 39.63
N SER A 124 22.97 16.50 39.84
CA SER A 124 21.74 17.28 39.74
C SER A 124 21.43 17.93 41.10
N SER A 125 21.72 19.20 41.27
CA SER A 125 21.33 20.00 42.43
C SER A 125 19.81 20.19 42.44
N PRO A 126 19.14 20.12 43.61
CA PRO A 126 17.73 20.43 43.72
C PRO A 126 17.51 21.95 43.74
N GLU A 127 16.95 22.52 42.69
CA GLU A 127 16.40 23.87 42.75
C GLU A 127 14.99 23.86 43.37
N ALA A 128 14.87 24.63 44.43
CA ALA A 128 13.64 24.87 45.17
C ALA A 128 12.67 25.73 44.35
N GLY A 129 11.39 25.38 44.38
CA GLY A 129 10.35 26.10 43.69
C GLY A 129 10.09 27.50 44.22
N THR A 130 9.70 28.37 43.31
CA THR A 130 8.88 29.55 43.65
C THR A 130 7.90 29.81 42.50
N ALA A 131 6.64 29.97 42.88
CA ALA A 131 5.52 30.32 42.02
C ALA A 131 5.62 31.78 41.55
N GLY A 132 5.14 32.07 40.34
CA GLY A 132 4.75 33.44 40.00
C GLY A 132 4.80 33.80 38.51
N SER A 133 3.61 33.92 37.90
CA SER A 133 3.17 34.98 36.99
C SER A 133 3.76 35.13 35.59
N SER A 134 2.88 34.88 34.64
CA SER A 134 2.57 35.67 33.41
C SER A 134 3.68 36.34 32.61
N GLY A 135 3.67 36.08 31.32
CA GLY A 135 4.11 37.07 30.34
C GLY A 135 4.93 36.54 29.16
N GLU A 136 4.31 36.63 28.04
CA GLU A 136 4.93 37.09 26.78
C GLU A 136 5.77 36.13 25.91
N VAL A 137 5.32 36.11 24.66
CA VAL A 137 5.88 35.52 23.46
C VAL A 137 7.29 35.95 23.13
N ALA A 138 8.12 35.01 22.76
CA ALA A 138 9.22 35.27 21.84
C ALA A 138 9.53 34.05 20.98
N SER A 139 9.45 34.25 19.68
CA SER A 139 9.98 33.37 18.64
C SER A 139 11.47 33.10 18.86
N GLY A 140 11.85 31.85 18.73
CA GLY A 140 13.25 31.42 18.75
C GLY A 140 13.41 30.11 18.01
N ASP A 141 13.87 30.26 16.78
CA ASP A 141 14.40 29.24 15.89
C ASP A 141 15.53 28.48 16.61
N THR A 142 15.51 27.14 16.61
CA THR A 142 16.76 26.34 16.60
C THR A 142 16.48 24.84 16.38
N SER A 143 16.93 24.36 15.21
CA SER A 143 17.94 23.31 15.04
C SER A 143 17.73 21.92 15.69
N SER A 144 17.52 20.98 14.81
CA SER A 144 18.04 19.59 14.79
C SER A 144 18.70 19.03 16.04
N GLY A 145 18.07 18.02 16.62
CA GLY A 145 18.71 17.10 17.54
C GLY A 145 17.98 15.78 17.52
N ALA A 146 18.54 14.78 16.87
CA ALA A 146 18.12 13.40 17.03
C ALA A 146 18.35 13.00 18.50
N ILE A 147 17.30 12.65 19.21
CA ILE A 147 17.41 11.98 20.50
C ILE A 147 16.63 10.67 20.41
N ASP A 148 17.42 9.62 20.30
CA ASP A 148 17.03 8.26 20.65
C ASP A 148 16.99 8.22 22.20
N GLY A 149 15.83 7.99 22.77
CA GLY A 149 15.67 7.92 24.22
C GLY A 149 14.21 7.63 24.60
N GLY A 150 13.92 6.36 24.87
CA GLY A 150 12.63 5.92 25.36
C GLY A 150 12.24 6.57 26.69
N GLY A 151 11.44 7.60 26.62
CA GLY A 151 10.67 8.17 27.68
C GLY A 151 9.35 8.60 27.06
N GLY A 152 8.28 7.82 27.27
CA GLY A 152 6.96 8.19 26.81
C GLY A 152 6.51 9.48 27.48
N ILE A 153 6.64 10.60 26.78
CA ILE A 153 5.88 11.80 27.11
C ILE A 153 4.43 11.44 26.76
N PRO A 154 3.49 11.50 27.72
CA PRO A 154 2.07 11.34 27.39
C PRO A 154 1.69 12.54 26.50
N GLU A 155 1.72 12.33 25.19
CA GLU A 155 1.14 13.30 24.27
C GLU A 155 -0.37 13.33 24.54
N ASN A 156 -0.89 14.47 24.95
CA ASN A 156 -2.32 14.70 24.93
C ASN A 156 -2.78 14.41 23.49
N PRO A 157 -3.89 13.65 23.32
CA PRO A 157 -4.41 13.39 21.99
C PRO A 157 -4.57 14.71 21.26
N ALA A 158 -3.94 14.83 20.09
CA ALA A 158 -4.06 16.03 19.28
C ALA A 158 -5.54 16.32 19.04
N GLN A 159 -5.94 17.59 19.20
CA GLN A 159 -7.33 17.99 18.94
C GLN A 159 -7.68 17.67 17.48
N PRO A 160 -8.89 17.18 17.21
CA PRO A 160 -9.32 16.90 15.84
C PRO A 160 -9.19 18.15 14.96
N VAL A 161 -8.47 18.03 13.87
CA VAL A 161 -8.31 19.12 12.90
C VAL A 161 -9.41 19.02 11.84
N ASN A 162 -10.27 20.06 11.78
CA ASN A 162 -11.31 20.12 10.76
C ASN A 162 -10.73 20.69 9.46
N LEU A 163 -10.31 19.82 8.56
CA LEU A 163 -9.82 20.19 7.23
C LEU A 163 -10.95 20.17 6.21
N ASN A 164 -11.01 21.20 5.36
CA ASN A 164 -11.92 21.25 4.21
C ASN A 164 -11.15 20.89 2.92
N VAL A 165 -10.97 19.61 2.66
CA VAL A 165 -10.34 19.06 1.46
C VAL A 165 -11.36 18.19 0.73
N PRO A 166 -12.18 18.76 -0.19
CA PRO A 166 -13.30 18.02 -0.80
C PRO A 166 -12.85 16.78 -1.60
N THR A 167 -11.64 16.79 -2.13
CA THR A 167 -11.04 15.66 -2.87
C THR A 167 -10.64 14.52 -1.97
N ALA A 168 -10.49 14.76 -0.66
CA ALA A 168 -10.09 13.75 0.33
C ALA A 168 -11.26 12.90 0.84
N ASP A 169 -12.50 13.27 0.58
CA ASP A 169 -13.65 12.46 0.99
C ASP A 169 -13.58 11.07 0.37
N LEU A 170 -14.01 10.07 1.14
CA LEU A 170 -14.08 8.70 0.64
C LEU A 170 -15.19 8.61 -0.43
N PRO A 171 -14.88 8.08 -1.63
CA PRO A 171 -15.89 7.88 -2.65
C PRO A 171 -16.99 6.91 -2.20
N ALA A 172 -18.18 7.03 -2.80
CA ALA A 172 -19.20 6.00 -2.67
C ALA A 172 -18.71 4.70 -3.29
N GLY A 173 -19.13 3.55 -2.74
CA GLY A 173 -18.67 2.25 -3.26
C GLY A 173 -19.11 1.09 -2.39
N GLY A 174 -18.42 -0.04 -2.52
CA GLY A 174 -18.70 -1.27 -1.81
C GLY A 174 -18.66 -1.14 -0.28
N ASN A 175 -19.26 -2.10 0.40
CA ASN A 175 -19.19 -2.21 1.85
C ASN A 175 -17.81 -2.72 2.27
N PHE A 176 -17.37 -2.35 3.46
CA PHE A 176 -16.14 -2.82 4.06
C PHE A 176 -16.32 -2.97 5.58
N THR A 177 -15.46 -3.77 6.20
CA THR A 177 -15.42 -3.93 7.65
C THR A 177 -14.83 -2.67 8.28
N GLN A 178 -15.59 -2.02 9.17
CA GLN A 178 -15.16 -0.79 9.84
C GLN A 178 -14.16 -1.07 10.97
N THR A 179 -14.39 -2.14 11.75
CA THR A 179 -13.61 -2.48 12.96
C THR A 179 -13.05 -3.88 12.84
N GLY A 180 -11.75 -4.04 12.98
CA GLY A 180 -11.04 -5.31 13.07
C GLY A 180 -10.54 -5.61 14.48
N LYS A 181 -9.65 -6.59 14.62
CA LYS A 181 -9.12 -7.01 15.93
C LYS A 181 -7.81 -6.32 16.31
N GLY A 182 -7.16 -5.58 15.40
CA GLY A 182 -5.84 -5.00 15.62
C GLY A 182 -4.71 -6.04 15.72
N THR A 183 -4.97 -7.26 15.28
CA THR A 183 -3.99 -8.34 15.07
C THR A 183 -4.01 -8.76 13.61
N TRP A 184 -2.91 -9.30 13.11
CA TRP A 184 -2.76 -9.62 11.70
C TRP A 184 -2.22 -11.03 11.52
N HIS A 185 -2.70 -11.72 10.51
CA HIS A 185 -2.13 -12.97 10.03
C HIS A 185 -1.41 -12.76 8.71
N VAL A 186 -0.35 -13.53 8.50
CA VAL A 186 0.43 -13.50 7.25
C VAL A 186 -0.32 -14.27 6.17
N VAL A 187 -0.52 -13.65 5.03
CA VAL A 187 -1.03 -14.30 3.82
C VAL A 187 0.07 -15.20 3.25
N PRO A 188 -0.13 -16.52 3.13
CA PRO A 188 0.87 -17.43 2.61
C PRO A 188 1.39 -17.01 1.24
N GLY A 189 2.68 -17.24 1.00
CA GLY A 189 3.31 -16.99 -0.30
C GLY A 189 4.65 -16.31 -0.19
N SER A 190 5.51 -16.62 -1.15
CA SER A 190 6.84 -16.05 -1.32
C SER A 190 7.11 -15.77 -2.80
N SER A 191 8.16 -15.03 -3.09
CA SER A 191 8.60 -14.75 -4.46
C SER A 191 10.10 -14.88 -4.60
N ASP A 192 10.56 -14.97 -5.85
CA ASP A 192 11.94 -14.69 -6.18
C ASP A 192 12.26 -13.23 -5.89
N VAL A 193 13.56 -12.92 -5.80
CA VAL A 193 14.03 -11.55 -5.64
C VAL A 193 13.77 -10.77 -6.93
N VAL A 194 13.08 -9.64 -6.82
CA VAL A 194 12.84 -8.70 -7.91
C VAL A 194 13.84 -7.54 -7.83
N GLY A 195 14.31 -7.07 -8.97
CA GLY A 195 15.34 -6.04 -9.07
C GLY A 195 16.73 -6.61 -9.35
N LYS A 196 17.57 -5.84 -10.05
CA LYS A 196 18.86 -6.31 -10.57
C LYS A 196 20.02 -6.11 -9.59
N ALA A 197 19.98 -5.05 -8.80
CA ALA A 197 21.06 -4.63 -7.92
C ALA A 197 20.51 -3.86 -6.70
N GLY A 198 21.42 -3.40 -5.83
CA GLY A 198 21.08 -2.57 -4.69
C GLY A 198 20.67 -3.37 -3.43
N LYS A 199 20.15 -2.64 -2.46
CA LYS A 199 19.78 -3.19 -1.15
C LYS A 199 18.55 -4.08 -1.27
N LEU A 200 18.62 -5.27 -0.67
CA LEU A 200 17.46 -6.16 -0.57
C LEU A 200 16.59 -5.77 0.62
N TYR A 201 15.30 -5.61 0.35
CA TYR A 201 14.26 -5.49 1.35
C TYR A 201 13.31 -6.68 1.22
N THR A 202 13.03 -7.34 2.33
CA THR A 202 12.06 -8.44 2.41
C THR A 202 10.76 -7.94 3.00
N TYR A 203 9.62 -8.45 2.53
CA TYR A 203 8.32 -8.05 3.06
C TYR A 203 7.35 -9.23 3.18
N THR A 204 6.49 -9.19 4.19
CA THR A 204 5.30 -10.04 4.30
C THR A 204 4.07 -9.30 3.80
N VAL A 205 3.07 -10.05 3.38
CA VAL A 205 1.72 -9.53 3.14
C VAL A 205 0.81 -10.06 4.24
N GLU A 206 0.02 -9.19 4.83
CA GLU A 206 -0.78 -9.52 6.01
C GLU A 206 -2.18 -8.94 5.88
N VAL A 207 -3.14 -9.55 6.57
CA VAL A 207 -4.53 -9.06 6.67
C VAL A 207 -4.90 -9.00 8.14
N GLU A 208 -5.57 -7.92 8.54
CA GLU A 208 -6.09 -7.77 9.90
C GLU A 208 -7.19 -8.78 10.18
N ASP A 209 -7.12 -9.43 11.32
CA ASP A 209 -8.13 -10.40 11.75
C ASP A 209 -9.48 -9.73 11.96
N GLY A 210 -10.53 -10.41 11.49
CA GLY A 210 -11.89 -9.92 11.60
C GLY A 210 -12.38 -9.11 10.40
N ILE A 211 -11.56 -8.88 9.37
CA ILE A 211 -12.02 -8.32 8.09
C ILE A 211 -12.86 -9.37 7.36
N ASP A 212 -14.01 -8.94 6.84
CA ASP A 212 -14.82 -9.79 5.94
C ASP A 212 -14.11 -9.97 4.59
N PRO A 213 -13.73 -11.21 4.22
CA PRO A 213 -13.06 -11.49 2.95
C PRO A 213 -13.83 -11.01 1.71
N ALA A 214 -15.16 -10.94 1.78
CA ALA A 214 -15.97 -10.46 0.66
C ALA A 214 -15.69 -9.00 0.29
N SER A 215 -15.21 -8.19 1.24
CA SER A 215 -14.92 -6.77 1.00
C SER A 215 -13.67 -6.51 0.16
N TYR A 216 -12.71 -7.46 0.11
CA TYR A 216 -11.44 -7.29 -0.60
C TYR A 216 -11.07 -8.46 -1.51
N ALA A 217 -12.01 -9.37 -1.74
CA ALA A 217 -11.86 -10.59 -2.55
C ALA A 217 -10.90 -11.64 -1.96
N GLY A 218 -10.68 -11.59 -0.65
CA GLY A 218 -9.92 -12.60 0.12
C GLY A 218 -8.40 -12.39 0.09
N ASP A 219 -7.73 -13.13 0.96
CA ASP A 219 -6.30 -13.02 1.24
C ASP A 219 -5.43 -13.24 0.01
N ASP A 220 -5.71 -14.28 -0.77
CA ASP A 220 -4.94 -14.61 -1.98
C ASP A 220 -4.99 -13.49 -3.01
N SER A 221 -6.16 -12.83 -3.15
CA SER A 221 -6.34 -11.70 -4.06
C SER A 221 -5.52 -10.50 -3.62
N PHE A 222 -5.53 -10.16 -2.32
CA PHE A 222 -4.72 -9.09 -1.77
C PHE A 222 -3.22 -9.42 -1.89
N GLY A 223 -2.81 -10.63 -1.53
CA GLY A 223 -1.43 -11.10 -1.63
C GLY A 223 -0.89 -11.04 -3.06
N THR A 224 -1.68 -11.48 -4.03
CA THR A 224 -1.34 -11.43 -5.46
C THR A 224 -1.23 -10.00 -5.96
N ALA A 225 -2.15 -9.12 -5.56
CA ALA A 225 -2.13 -7.71 -5.94
C ALA A 225 -0.89 -7.00 -5.42
N VAL A 226 -0.56 -7.14 -4.12
CA VAL A 226 0.64 -6.54 -3.52
C VAL A 226 1.91 -7.05 -4.19
N GLN A 227 2.03 -8.36 -4.38
CA GLN A 227 3.19 -8.95 -5.05
C GLN A 227 3.33 -8.47 -6.48
N GLY A 228 2.24 -8.43 -7.25
CA GLY A 228 2.25 -7.94 -8.63
C GLY A 228 2.67 -6.47 -8.73
N ILE A 229 2.17 -5.62 -7.84
CA ILE A 229 2.52 -4.20 -7.79
C ILE A 229 4.01 -4.01 -7.48
N LEU A 230 4.53 -4.67 -6.47
CA LEU A 230 5.92 -4.51 -6.05
C LEU A 230 6.92 -5.21 -6.97
N SER A 231 6.46 -6.13 -7.82
CA SER A 231 7.27 -6.80 -8.86
C SER A 231 7.22 -6.09 -10.21
N ASP A 232 6.36 -5.09 -10.38
CA ASP A 232 6.24 -4.33 -11.64
C ASP A 232 7.54 -3.54 -11.90
N PRO A 233 8.08 -3.52 -13.13
CA PRO A 233 9.31 -2.78 -13.45
C PRO A 233 9.19 -1.26 -13.27
N ARG A 234 7.98 -0.71 -13.14
CA ARG A 234 7.73 0.70 -12.82
C ARG A 234 7.78 0.99 -11.31
N SER A 235 7.77 -0.06 -10.48
CA SER A 235 7.82 0.06 -9.01
C SER A 235 9.24 0.40 -8.55
N TRP A 236 9.52 0.28 -7.26
CA TRP A 236 10.73 0.77 -6.60
C TRP A 236 12.04 0.13 -7.07
N THR A 237 11.98 -0.97 -7.82
CA THR A 237 13.17 -1.67 -8.35
C THR A 237 13.67 -1.10 -9.69
N TRP A 238 13.00 -0.09 -10.25
CA TRP A 238 13.22 0.45 -11.59
C TRP A 238 14.63 0.99 -11.85
N ASN A 239 15.25 1.62 -10.85
CA ASN A 239 16.57 2.26 -10.96
C ASN A 239 17.75 1.35 -10.54
N GLY A 240 17.46 0.12 -10.07
CA GLY A 240 18.47 -0.83 -9.65
C GLY A 240 19.12 -0.54 -8.28
N GLU A 241 18.60 0.41 -7.51
CA GLU A 241 19.10 0.71 -6.15
C GLU A 241 18.50 -0.20 -5.10
N ILE A 242 17.35 -0.82 -5.42
CA ILE A 242 16.55 -1.63 -4.49
C ILE A 242 16.20 -2.95 -5.15
N ARG A 243 16.21 -4.01 -4.33
CA ARG A 243 15.61 -5.31 -4.62
C ARG A 243 14.54 -5.60 -3.60
N LEU A 244 13.46 -6.25 -4.04
CA LEU A 244 12.34 -6.63 -3.19
C LEU A 244 12.13 -8.14 -3.25
N GLN A 245 11.72 -8.73 -2.12
CA GLN A 245 11.35 -10.13 -2.03
C GLN A 245 10.19 -10.31 -1.07
N ARG A 246 9.09 -10.91 -1.54
CA ARG A 246 8.04 -11.39 -0.66
C ARG A 246 8.52 -12.62 0.10
N VAL A 247 8.30 -12.64 1.40
CA VAL A 247 8.61 -13.76 2.29
C VAL A 247 7.37 -14.17 3.06
N ASP A 248 7.34 -15.40 3.52
CA ASP A 248 6.23 -15.96 4.30
C ASP A 248 6.44 -15.83 5.82
N SER A 249 5.54 -16.43 6.60
CA SER A 249 5.56 -16.41 8.06
C SER A 249 6.76 -17.10 8.69
N SER A 250 7.48 -17.94 7.96
CA SER A 250 8.70 -18.62 8.45
C SER A 250 9.90 -17.67 8.50
N TYR A 251 9.85 -16.54 7.79
CA TYR A 251 10.92 -15.54 7.78
C TYR A 251 10.84 -14.65 9.02
N PRO A 252 11.85 -14.67 9.90
CA PRO A 252 11.70 -14.13 11.25
C PRO A 252 11.60 -12.61 11.32
N ASN A 253 12.28 -11.89 10.44
CA ASN A 253 12.41 -10.43 10.51
C ASN A 253 12.35 -9.81 9.11
N PRO A 254 11.16 -9.66 8.51
CA PRO A 254 11.03 -8.92 7.26
C PRO A 254 11.40 -7.45 7.46
N SER A 255 11.91 -6.80 6.42
CA SER A 255 12.26 -5.37 6.46
C SER A 255 11.04 -4.50 6.75
N PHE A 256 9.88 -4.90 6.23
CA PHE A 256 8.58 -4.28 6.53
C PHE A 256 7.44 -5.28 6.27
N ARG A 257 6.24 -4.93 6.70
CA ARG A 257 5.01 -5.69 6.50
C ARG A 257 4.00 -4.85 5.73
N VAL A 258 3.32 -5.42 4.75
CA VAL A 258 2.21 -4.76 4.03
C VAL A 258 0.91 -5.37 4.53
N SER A 259 0.13 -4.59 5.27
CA SER A 259 -1.00 -5.08 6.05
C SER A 259 -2.29 -4.37 5.68
N LEU A 260 -3.27 -5.12 5.15
CA LEU A 260 -4.63 -4.61 4.98
C LEU A 260 -5.24 -4.40 6.37
N THR A 261 -5.77 -3.21 6.62
CA THR A 261 -6.12 -2.76 7.98
C THR A 261 -7.45 -2.01 7.96
N THR A 262 -8.29 -2.26 8.95
CA THR A 262 -9.59 -1.58 9.06
C THR A 262 -9.44 -0.09 9.38
N PRO A 263 -10.43 0.75 9.02
CA PRO A 263 -10.44 2.18 9.32
C PRO A 263 -10.21 2.47 10.81
N ASP A 264 -10.97 1.82 11.70
CA ASP A 264 -10.85 2.08 13.14
C ASP A 264 -9.45 1.76 13.67
N THR A 265 -8.81 0.71 13.16
CA THR A 265 -7.44 0.39 13.55
C THR A 265 -6.44 1.42 13.00
N THR A 266 -6.63 1.95 11.77
CA THR A 266 -5.73 2.99 11.25
C THR A 266 -5.82 4.30 12.05
N HIS A 267 -6.98 4.63 12.63
CA HIS A 267 -7.14 5.81 13.47
C HIS A 267 -6.56 5.66 14.90
N ARG A 268 -6.21 4.46 15.34
CA ARG A 268 -5.64 4.24 16.67
C ARG A 268 -4.30 4.97 16.82
N PRO A 269 -4.00 5.56 18.02
CA PRO A 269 -2.74 6.26 18.27
C PRO A 269 -1.48 5.40 18.12
N ASP A 270 -1.59 4.09 18.41
CA ASP A 270 -0.50 3.12 18.25
C ASP A 270 -0.31 2.64 16.80
N ALA A 271 -1.28 2.91 15.93
CA ALA A 271 -1.22 2.65 14.49
C ALA A 271 -0.87 3.92 13.69
N CYS A 272 -1.71 4.40 12.77
CA CYS A 272 -1.44 5.65 12.06
C CYS A 272 -1.70 6.90 12.93
N GLY A 273 -2.67 6.82 13.84
CA GLY A 273 -2.96 7.91 14.79
C GLY A 273 -3.62 9.13 14.15
N PHE A 274 -4.31 8.96 13.04
CA PHE A 274 -4.95 10.09 12.35
C PHE A 274 -6.02 10.75 13.20
N GLN A 275 -5.88 12.06 13.41
CA GLN A 275 -6.85 12.92 14.08
C GLN A 275 -7.64 13.78 13.07
N ILE A 276 -7.81 13.28 11.86
CA ILE A 276 -8.57 13.90 10.78
C ILE A 276 -9.77 13.03 10.40
N LYS A 277 -10.81 13.65 9.83
CA LYS A 277 -12.03 12.94 9.40
C LYS A 277 -11.86 12.05 8.16
N PHE A 278 -10.72 12.15 7.49
CA PHE A 278 -10.47 11.45 6.24
C PHE A 278 -9.77 10.12 6.48
N GLU A 279 -10.11 9.14 5.68
CA GLU A 279 -9.45 7.86 5.67
C GLU A 279 -8.12 7.93 4.92
N ALA A 280 -7.09 7.32 5.48
CA ALA A 280 -5.77 7.22 4.85
C ALA A 280 -5.02 5.97 5.28
N SER A 281 -4.06 5.55 4.46
CA SER A 281 -3.04 4.56 4.79
C SER A 281 -1.84 5.24 5.45
N CYS A 282 -0.93 4.47 6.03
CA CYS A 282 0.34 4.99 6.53
C CYS A 282 1.43 3.91 6.64
N TYR A 283 2.68 4.35 6.73
CA TYR A 283 3.77 3.53 7.26
C TYR A 283 4.06 3.89 8.72
N ARG A 284 3.92 2.93 9.62
CA ARG A 284 4.28 3.08 11.04
C ARG A 284 5.64 2.44 11.32
N ARG A 285 6.67 3.28 11.44
CA ARG A 285 8.07 2.82 11.64
C ARG A 285 8.23 1.96 12.90
N SER A 286 7.62 2.34 14.02
CA SER A 286 7.69 1.59 15.28
C SER A 286 7.13 0.17 15.18
N MET A 287 6.20 -0.06 14.25
CA MET A 287 5.63 -1.39 13.97
C MET A 287 6.36 -2.10 12.81
N GLY A 288 7.19 -1.40 12.04
CA GLY A 288 7.73 -1.90 10.77
C GLY A 288 6.63 -2.29 9.79
N ARG A 289 5.52 -1.52 9.76
CA ARG A 289 4.28 -1.92 9.09
C ARG A 289 3.73 -0.82 8.20
N VAL A 290 3.45 -1.17 6.97
CA VAL A 290 2.63 -0.43 6.01
C VAL A 290 1.18 -0.82 6.26
N LEU A 291 0.36 0.11 6.71
CA LEU A 291 -1.05 -0.08 7.05
C LEU A 291 -1.90 0.46 5.89
N ILE A 292 -2.42 -0.44 5.07
CA ILE A 292 -3.30 -0.11 3.94
C ILE A 292 -4.73 -0.04 4.45
N ASN A 293 -5.33 1.14 4.41
CA ASN A 293 -6.70 1.36 4.89
C ASN A 293 -7.72 0.65 3.99
N LEU A 294 -8.52 -0.24 4.60
CA LEU A 294 -9.49 -1.08 3.89
C LEU A 294 -10.55 -0.26 3.16
N SER A 295 -11.04 0.83 3.74
CA SER A 295 -12.05 1.65 3.08
C SER A 295 -11.53 2.25 1.78
N ARG A 296 -10.27 2.69 1.78
CA ARG A 296 -9.56 3.17 0.59
C ARG A 296 -9.26 2.04 -0.39
N TRP A 297 -8.91 0.87 0.09
CA TRP A 297 -8.72 -0.30 -0.77
C TRP A 297 -9.99 -0.67 -1.54
N VAL A 298 -11.16 -0.51 -0.89
CA VAL A 298 -12.48 -0.83 -1.47
C VAL A 298 -13.03 0.30 -2.35
N ARG A 299 -12.81 1.57 -1.97
CA ARG A 299 -13.48 2.72 -2.60
C ARG A 299 -12.54 3.70 -3.33
N GLY A 300 -11.24 3.59 -3.14
CA GLY A 300 -10.25 4.44 -3.79
C GLY A 300 -10.20 5.88 -3.29
N ALA A 301 -9.84 6.78 -4.20
CA ALA A 301 -9.81 8.22 -3.98
C ALA A 301 -10.46 8.95 -5.17
N LYS A 302 -11.07 10.12 -4.91
CA LYS A 302 -11.80 10.90 -5.92
C LYS A 302 -10.95 11.23 -7.16
N VAL A 303 -9.66 11.48 -6.99
CA VAL A 303 -8.76 11.83 -8.10
C VAL A 303 -8.50 10.67 -9.06
N TYR A 304 -8.68 9.44 -8.62
CA TYR A 304 -8.59 8.24 -9.46
C TYR A 304 -9.92 7.88 -10.11
N MET A 305 -11.02 8.56 -9.76
CA MET A 305 -12.37 8.31 -10.29
C MET A 305 -12.76 6.83 -10.17
N SER A 306 -12.98 6.14 -11.29
CA SER A 306 -13.32 4.71 -11.33
C SER A 306 -12.08 3.80 -11.47
N ASP A 307 -10.88 4.36 -11.58
CA ASP A 307 -9.65 3.56 -11.70
C ASP A 307 -9.19 3.03 -10.34
N MET A 308 -9.89 2.00 -9.87
CA MET A 308 -9.54 1.30 -8.63
C MET A 308 -8.19 0.58 -8.70
N THR A 309 -7.81 0.12 -9.90
CA THR A 309 -6.52 -0.55 -10.09
C THR A 309 -5.38 0.45 -9.91
N GLY A 310 -5.45 1.59 -10.57
CA GLY A 310 -4.48 2.67 -10.42
C GLY A 310 -4.38 3.17 -8.97
N TYR A 311 -5.52 3.34 -8.28
CA TYR A 311 -5.49 3.73 -6.88
C TYR A 311 -4.77 2.72 -5.97
N ARG A 312 -5.07 1.41 -6.12
CA ARG A 312 -4.43 0.36 -5.32
C ARG A 312 -2.92 0.27 -5.58
N GLN A 313 -2.52 0.43 -6.85
CA GLN A 313 -1.11 0.51 -7.23
C GLN A 313 -0.43 1.72 -6.58
N TYR A 314 -1.07 2.89 -6.61
CA TYR A 314 -0.61 4.08 -5.92
C TYR A 314 -0.45 3.84 -4.42
N ALA A 315 -1.50 3.36 -3.74
CA ALA A 315 -1.51 3.20 -2.29
C ALA A 315 -0.37 2.28 -1.79
N ILE A 316 -0.18 1.14 -2.46
CA ILE A 316 0.93 0.22 -2.12
C ILE A 316 2.29 0.88 -2.36
N ASN A 317 2.50 1.49 -3.54
CA ASN A 317 3.79 2.11 -3.85
C ASN A 317 4.08 3.31 -2.94
N HIS A 318 3.09 4.13 -2.60
CA HIS A 318 3.23 5.29 -1.72
C HIS A 318 3.68 4.87 -0.32
N GLU A 319 2.94 3.96 0.31
CA GLU A 319 3.23 3.54 1.68
C GLU A 319 4.52 2.71 1.79
N VAL A 320 4.82 1.88 0.78
CA VAL A 320 6.13 1.22 0.68
C VAL A 320 7.24 2.23 0.47
N GLY A 321 6.99 3.32 -0.27
CA GLY A 321 7.93 4.43 -0.40
C GLY A 321 8.36 5.00 0.95
N HIS A 322 7.44 5.17 1.89
CA HIS A 322 7.75 5.57 3.27
C HIS A 322 8.58 4.51 4.01
N ALA A 323 8.28 3.23 3.83
CA ALA A 323 9.09 2.15 4.40
C ALA A 323 10.53 2.13 3.85
N LEU A 324 10.73 2.59 2.62
CA LEU A 324 12.03 2.75 1.97
C LEU A 324 12.73 4.07 2.34
N GLY A 325 12.08 4.97 3.09
CA GLY A 325 12.66 6.20 3.61
C GLY A 325 12.33 7.47 2.81
N ASN A 326 11.36 7.41 1.90
CA ASN A 326 10.93 8.58 1.13
C ASN A 326 9.91 9.42 1.90
N ASN A 327 10.01 10.73 1.80
CA ASN A 327 9.06 11.68 2.37
C ASN A 327 8.05 12.16 1.33
N HIS A 328 6.98 12.83 1.80
CA HIS A 328 6.02 13.48 0.91
C HIS A 328 6.67 14.57 0.05
N VAL A 329 6.19 14.71 -1.17
CA VAL A 329 6.59 15.75 -2.11
C VAL A 329 5.37 16.33 -2.81
N GLY A 330 5.47 17.56 -3.30
CA GLY A 330 4.43 18.23 -4.08
C GLY A 330 4.53 17.94 -5.57
N CYS A 331 3.63 18.57 -6.31
CA CYS A 331 3.54 18.49 -7.77
C CYS A 331 4.74 19.22 -8.43
N PRO A 332 5.48 18.59 -9.35
CA PRO A 332 6.63 19.24 -9.99
C PRO A 332 6.22 20.33 -11.00
N GLY A 333 4.99 20.28 -11.50
CA GLY A 333 4.44 21.24 -12.47
C GLY A 333 3.04 20.86 -12.92
N ASN A 334 2.29 21.84 -13.40
CA ASN A 334 0.93 21.62 -13.89
C ASN A 334 0.89 20.54 -14.96
N ASP A 335 -0.13 19.69 -14.88
CA ASP A 335 -0.40 18.58 -15.81
C ASP A 335 0.68 17.47 -15.89
N GLN A 336 1.74 17.56 -15.09
CA GLN A 336 2.72 16.52 -14.96
C GLN A 336 2.15 15.30 -14.20
N PRO A 337 2.69 14.09 -14.40
CA PRO A 337 2.38 12.96 -13.52
C PRO A 337 2.75 13.31 -12.06
N ALA A 338 1.83 13.11 -11.14
CA ALA A 338 2.10 13.30 -9.73
C ALA A 338 3.25 12.36 -9.28
N PRO A 339 4.22 12.83 -8.51
CA PRO A 339 5.14 11.91 -7.85
C PRO A 339 4.36 10.89 -7.03
N VAL A 340 4.80 9.63 -7.01
CA VAL A 340 4.10 8.61 -6.21
C VAL A 340 4.07 8.96 -4.71
N MET A 341 5.06 9.74 -4.24
CA MET A 341 5.12 10.24 -2.87
C MET A 341 4.28 11.51 -2.61
N MET A 342 3.50 11.99 -3.58
CA MET A 342 2.46 13.00 -3.35
C MET A 342 1.26 12.33 -2.67
N GLN A 343 0.63 12.98 -1.69
CA GLN A 343 -0.52 12.45 -0.95
C GLN A 343 -1.81 12.44 -1.80
N GLN A 344 -1.82 11.67 -2.88
CA GLN A 344 -2.90 11.66 -3.88
C GLN A 344 -4.26 11.17 -3.34
N SER A 345 -4.27 10.49 -2.19
CA SER A 345 -5.54 10.15 -1.50
C SER A 345 -6.34 11.39 -1.10
N PHE A 346 -5.67 12.53 -0.92
CA PHE A 346 -6.27 13.82 -0.56
C PHE A 346 -6.45 14.74 -1.76
N GLY A 347 -5.77 14.48 -2.86
CA GLY A 347 -5.84 15.28 -4.07
C GLY A 347 -4.51 15.34 -4.80
N VAL A 348 -4.52 15.96 -5.98
CA VAL A 348 -3.33 16.19 -6.81
C VAL A 348 -3.04 17.68 -6.99
N ALA A 349 -3.68 18.54 -6.18
CA ALA A 349 -3.38 19.96 -6.10
C ALA A 349 -2.56 20.25 -4.85
N ASP A 350 -1.45 20.94 -5.01
CA ASP A 350 -0.54 21.26 -3.91
C ASP A 350 -1.21 22.08 -2.80
N ASP A 351 -2.16 22.94 -3.13
CA ASP A 351 -2.94 23.71 -2.14
C ASP A 351 -3.69 22.80 -1.16
N TYR A 352 -4.25 21.69 -1.63
CA TYR A 352 -4.93 20.72 -0.76
C TYR A 352 -3.93 19.90 0.07
N VAL A 353 -2.83 19.47 -0.55
CA VAL A 353 -1.79 18.70 0.14
C VAL A 353 -1.09 19.55 1.19
N ALA A 354 -0.84 20.83 0.91
CA ALA A 354 -0.24 21.77 1.85
C ALA A 354 -1.07 21.98 3.14
N MET A 355 -2.39 21.80 3.07
CA MET A 355 -3.25 21.84 4.27
C MET A 355 -2.89 20.75 5.29
N LEU A 356 -2.25 19.66 4.87
CA LEU A 356 -1.84 18.56 5.72
C LEU A 356 -0.52 18.86 6.46
N ASN A 357 0.25 19.86 6.06
CA ASN A 357 1.55 20.21 6.67
C ASN A 357 1.47 20.52 8.18
N ASN A 358 0.31 20.96 8.66
CA ASN A 358 0.11 21.41 10.05
C ASN A 358 -0.65 20.40 10.91
N ILE A 359 -0.86 19.17 10.40
CA ILE A 359 -1.54 18.14 11.19
C ILE A 359 -0.55 17.60 12.23
N PRO A 360 -0.90 17.57 13.52
CA PRO A 360 -0.07 16.96 14.54
C PRO A 360 0.20 15.48 14.23
N GLY A 361 1.46 15.08 14.29
CA GLY A 361 1.87 13.72 13.90
C GLY A 361 1.96 13.47 12.40
N GLY A 362 1.68 14.47 11.58
CA GLY A 362 1.85 14.39 10.13
C GLY A 362 3.32 14.29 9.73
N ASP A 363 3.54 13.77 8.52
CA ASP A 363 4.89 13.59 7.98
C ASP A 363 5.63 14.91 7.76
N LYS A 364 6.96 14.83 7.88
CA LYS A 364 7.87 15.97 7.83
C LYS A 364 8.12 16.55 6.42
N GLY A 365 7.43 16.08 5.40
CA GLY A 365 7.53 16.63 4.04
C GLY A 365 6.58 17.83 3.90
N LYS A 366 7.08 19.05 3.93
CA LYS A 366 6.26 20.23 3.67
C LYS A 366 6.07 20.41 2.17
N VAL A 367 4.80 20.45 1.74
CA VAL A 367 4.40 20.79 0.37
C VAL A 367 4.04 22.27 0.34
N ALA A 368 4.55 23.01 -0.65
CA ALA A 368 4.19 24.40 -0.84
C ALA A 368 2.76 24.53 -1.41
N ALA A 369 2.01 25.53 -0.95
CA ALA A 369 0.73 25.91 -1.58
C ALA A 369 1.05 26.82 -2.77
N ASP A 370 1.48 26.25 -3.88
CA ASP A 370 1.97 26.99 -5.05
C ASP A 370 1.03 26.87 -6.29
N HIS A 371 -0.20 26.41 -6.05
CA HIS A 371 -1.28 26.29 -7.03
C HIS A 371 -1.00 25.29 -8.18
N ARG A 372 -0.01 24.42 -8.03
CA ARG A 372 0.25 23.36 -9.01
C ARG A 372 -0.75 22.24 -8.89
N VAL A 373 -1.15 21.71 -10.05
CA VAL A 373 -2.09 20.58 -10.14
C VAL A 373 -1.50 19.52 -11.08
N CYS A 374 -1.27 18.34 -10.53
CA CYS A 374 -0.76 17.19 -11.26
C CYS A 374 -1.89 16.30 -11.82
N LYS A 375 -1.51 15.33 -12.65
CA LYS A 375 -2.34 14.18 -13.03
C LYS A 375 -2.03 12.99 -12.11
N PRO A 376 -3.03 12.20 -11.71
CA PRO A 376 -2.79 11.00 -10.88
C PRO A 376 -1.76 10.07 -11.51
N ASN A 377 -0.89 9.51 -10.67
CA ASN A 377 0.11 8.54 -11.09
C ASN A 377 0.40 7.54 -9.98
N ALA A 378 0.43 6.26 -10.34
CA ALA A 378 0.54 5.15 -9.40
C ALA A 378 1.97 4.64 -9.19
N TRP A 379 2.95 5.13 -9.94
CA TRP A 379 4.24 4.48 -10.04
C TRP A 379 5.42 5.39 -9.70
N PRO A 380 6.47 4.86 -9.01
CA PRO A 380 7.75 5.55 -8.85
C PRO A 380 8.37 5.95 -10.18
N ASN A 381 8.28 5.09 -11.19
CA ASN A 381 8.65 5.38 -12.57
C ASN A 381 7.42 5.22 -13.48
N PRO A 382 6.71 6.29 -13.85
CA PRO A 382 5.54 6.20 -14.70
C PRO A 382 5.84 5.75 -16.14
N THR A 383 7.09 5.90 -16.59
CA THR A 383 7.53 5.49 -17.92
C THR A 383 8.22 4.13 -17.85
N PRO A 384 7.63 3.06 -18.40
CA PRO A 384 8.30 1.76 -18.39
C PRO A 384 9.62 1.77 -19.15
N PRO A 385 10.60 0.95 -18.74
CA PRO A 385 11.85 0.81 -19.49
C PRO A 385 11.57 0.36 -20.91
N GLY A 386 12.05 1.10 -21.91
CA GLY A 386 11.96 0.75 -23.33
C GLY A 386 10.79 1.35 -24.11
N GLN A 387 10.08 2.32 -23.56
CA GLN A 387 9.14 3.19 -24.28
C GLN A 387 9.70 4.61 -24.42
#